data_6c76bb662315c89598e2d3065d8b47ea
#
_entry.id   6c76bb662315c89598e2d3065d8b47ea
#
_cell.length_a   1.000
_cell.length_b   1.000
_cell.length_c   1.000
_cell.angle_alpha   90.00
_cell.angle_beta   90.00
_cell.angle_gamma   90.00
#
_symmetry.space_group_name_H-M   'P 1'
#
loop_
_entity.id
_entity.type
_entity.pdbx_description
1 polymer ?
#
loop_
_entity_poly.entity_id
_entity_poly.type
_entity_poly.pdbx_seq_one_letter_code
_entity_poly.pdbx_strand_id
1 'polypeptide(L)'
;NVFVSMQEYSLKLVQYMETEMTHSVGFATPAPFADTNHEIDDALLDRNQTAKFQKALGCIGWLVSCIRLDLGYAYSRIAQDMSKPNKSSWDRLIHTIKYIKGTSTLAGFIPCKSNGEKPEWKCYCDSDQSSDRSARNQGKCRYGSIVTVHGFPVHYKTQTT
;
A
#
# COMPACT_ATOMS: atom_id res chain seq x y z
N ASN A 1 2.46 26.91 3.90
CA ASN A 1 2.09 25.49 4.05
C ASN A 1 1.22 25.07 2.87
N VAL A 2 1.52 23.92 2.29
CA VAL A 2 0.76 23.35 1.16
C VAL A 2 0.21 22.00 1.58
N PHE A 3 -1.07 21.76 1.28
CA PHE A 3 -1.70 20.44 1.43
C PHE A 3 -1.86 19.82 0.05
N VAL A 4 -1.42 18.58 -0.09
CA VAL A 4 -1.58 17.80 -1.31
C VAL A 4 -2.48 16.61 -1.01
N SER A 5 -3.57 16.47 -1.76
CA SER A 5 -4.55 15.40 -1.56
C SER A 5 -4.85 14.67 -2.85
N MET A 6 -5.13 13.38 -2.76
CA MET A 6 -5.64 12.53 -3.84
C MET A 6 -7.02 11.95 -3.50
N GLN A 7 -7.84 12.71 -2.77
CA GLN A 7 -9.14 12.26 -2.29
C GLN A 7 -10.05 11.79 -3.43
N GLU A 8 -10.19 12.59 -4.48
CA GLU A 8 -11.04 12.20 -5.63
C GLU A 8 -10.60 10.91 -6.30
N TYR A 9 -9.28 10.74 -6.47
CA TYR A 9 -8.74 9.52 -7.06
C TYR A 9 -8.99 8.30 -6.16
N SER A 10 -8.82 8.47 -4.86
CA SER A 10 -9.11 7.45 -3.86
C SER A 10 -10.58 7.03 -3.88
N LEU A 11 -11.49 8.00 -3.96
CA LEU A 11 -12.93 7.74 -4.03
C LEU A 11 -13.34 7.04 -5.34
N LYS A 12 -12.74 7.39 -6.48
CA LYS A 12 -12.96 6.69 -7.76
C LYS A 12 -12.53 5.23 -7.70
N LEU A 13 -11.40 4.92 -7.06
CA LEU A 13 -10.96 3.54 -6.84
C LEU A 13 -11.94 2.78 -5.94
N VAL A 14 -12.37 3.39 -4.84
CA VAL A 14 -13.37 2.80 -3.92
C VAL A 14 -14.67 2.50 -4.67
N GLN A 15 -15.18 3.45 -5.45
CA GLN A 15 -16.39 3.28 -6.26
C GLN A 15 -16.23 2.15 -7.30
N TYR A 16 -15.07 2.05 -7.95
CA TYR A 16 -14.77 0.97 -8.90
C TYR A 16 -14.85 -0.42 -8.27
N MET A 17 -14.50 -0.53 -7.00
CA MET A 17 -14.47 -1.80 -6.25
C MET A 17 -15.66 -1.99 -5.30
N GLU A 18 -16.66 -1.10 -5.33
CA GLU A 18 -17.74 -1.09 -4.34
C GLU A 18 -18.58 -2.37 -4.33
N THR A 19 -18.82 -2.97 -5.50
CA THR A 19 -19.56 -4.24 -5.63
C THR A 19 -18.86 -5.42 -4.95
N GLU A 20 -17.55 -5.33 -4.76
CA GLU A 20 -16.73 -6.39 -4.13
C GLU A 20 -16.58 -6.20 -2.60
N MET A 21 -17.00 -5.05 -2.10
CA MET A 21 -16.88 -4.71 -0.69
C MET A 21 -18.20 -4.97 0.04
N THR A 22 -18.37 -6.17 0.54
CA THR A 22 -19.47 -6.47 1.47
C THR A 22 -19.21 -5.78 2.82
N HIS A 23 -20.21 -5.03 3.33
CA HIS A 23 -20.18 -4.32 4.61
C HIS A 23 -18.93 -3.45 4.83
N SER A 24 -19.07 -2.18 4.51
CA SER A 24 -17.97 -1.20 4.44
C SER A 24 -17.60 -0.60 5.78
N VAL A 25 -17.02 -1.38 6.68
CA VAL A 25 -16.26 -0.81 7.80
C VAL A 25 -14.85 -0.53 7.33
N GLY A 26 -14.36 0.71 7.51
CA GLY A 26 -12.98 1.06 7.25
C GLY A 26 -12.04 0.36 8.24
N PHE A 27 -10.86 -0.03 7.79
CA PHE A 27 -9.85 -0.62 8.68
C PHE A 27 -8.89 0.45 9.19
N ALA A 28 -8.34 0.23 10.39
CA ALA A 28 -7.36 1.13 11.00
C ALA A 28 -5.96 1.01 10.36
N THR A 29 -5.68 -0.10 9.66
CA THR A 29 -4.39 -0.38 9.03
C THR A 29 -4.54 -0.76 7.58
N PRO A 30 -3.56 -0.40 6.70
CA PRO A 30 -3.61 -0.70 5.27
C PRO A 30 -3.41 -2.19 4.95
N ALA A 31 -2.80 -2.95 5.88
CA ALA A 31 -2.59 -4.38 5.76
C ALA A 31 -3.14 -5.10 7.00
N PRO A 32 -3.63 -6.35 6.86
CA PRO A 32 -4.04 -7.13 8.02
C PRO A 32 -2.83 -7.41 8.93
N PHE A 33 -3.07 -7.39 10.26
CA PHE A 33 -2.01 -7.64 11.27
C PHE A 33 -1.48 -9.07 11.23
N ALA A 34 -2.33 -10.04 10.92
CA ALA A 34 -1.94 -11.41 10.77
C ALA A 34 -1.72 -11.71 9.29
N ASP A 35 -0.48 -11.71 8.87
CA ASP A 35 -0.08 -12.50 7.71
C ASP A 35 -0.11 -13.96 8.17
N THR A 36 -1.33 -14.44 8.43
CA THR A 36 -1.53 -15.85 8.73
C THR A 36 -0.98 -16.63 7.56
N ASN A 37 -0.06 -17.54 7.87
CA ASN A 37 0.50 -18.51 6.93
C ASN A 37 -0.65 -19.29 6.28
N HIS A 38 -1.21 -18.75 5.23
CA HIS A 38 -2.11 -19.49 4.36
C HIS A 38 -1.23 -20.31 3.41
N GLU A 39 -0.68 -21.39 3.93
CA GLU A 39 -0.32 -22.57 3.14
C GLU A 39 -1.61 -23.29 2.72
N ILE A 40 -2.58 -22.58 2.19
CA ILE A 40 -3.80 -23.22 1.74
C ILE A 40 -3.84 -23.05 0.25
N ASP A 41 -4.22 -24.13 -0.38
CA ASP A 41 -4.64 -24.29 -1.76
C ASP A 41 -5.60 -23.15 -2.17
N ASP A 42 -5.03 -21.94 -2.31
CA ASP A 42 -5.74 -20.72 -2.65
C ASP A 42 -6.11 -20.81 -4.12
N ALA A 43 -7.38 -21.07 -4.38
CA ALA A 43 -7.93 -21.07 -5.72
C ALA A 43 -7.51 -19.79 -6.46
N LEU A 44 -6.94 -19.97 -7.66
CA LEU A 44 -6.58 -18.84 -8.52
C LEU A 44 -7.86 -18.08 -8.92
N LEU A 45 -7.73 -16.78 -9.05
CA LEU A 45 -8.82 -15.94 -9.56
C LEU A 45 -9.11 -16.26 -11.02
N ASP A 46 -10.34 -16.12 -11.41
CA ASP A 46 -10.72 -16.18 -12.82
C ASP A 46 -10.11 -15.01 -13.62
N ARG A 47 -10.26 -15.06 -14.96
CA ARG A 47 -9.70 -14.04 -15.85
C ARG A 47 -10.26 -12.64 -15.58
N ASN A 48 -11.55 -12.52 -15.28
CA ASN A 48 -12.19 -11.23 -15.05
C ASN A 48 -11.78 -10.65 -13.71
N GLN A 49 -11.75 -11.48 -12.67
CA GLN A 49 -11.25 -11.10 -11.35
C GLN A 49 -9.77 -10.72 -11.39
N THR A 50 -8.95 -11.46 -12.15
CA THR A 50 -7.52 -11.14 -12.34
C THR A 50 -7.35 -9.76 -12.97
N ALA A 51 -8.09 -9.45 -14.03
CA ALA A 51 -8.03 -8.14 -14.68
C ALA A 51 -8.47 -7.01 -13.73
N LYS A 52 -9.53 -7.24 -12.95
CA LYS A 52 -10.03 -6.30 -11.94
C LYS A 52 -9.00 -6.08 -10.82
N PHE A 53 -8.38 -7.16 -10.35
CA PHE A 53 -7.30 -7.13 -9.37
C PHE A 53 -6.12 -6.29 -9.85
N GLN A 54 -5.60 -6.57 -11.05
CA GLN A 54 -4.45 -5.88 -11.63
C GLN A 54 -4.72 -4.38 -11.82
N LYS A 55 -5.93 -4.03 -12.27
CA LYS A 55 -6.33 -2.62 -12.43
C LYS A 55 -6.41 -1.90 -11.09
N ALA A 56 -7.06 -2.49 -10.09
CA ALA A 56 -7.16 -1.89 -8.75
C ALA A 56 -5.78 -1.75 -8.09
N LEU A 57 -4.92 -2.77 -8.22
CA LEU A 57 -3.56 -2.74 -7.70
C LEU A 57 -2.71 -1.64 -8.39
N GLY A 58 -2.86 -1.46 -9.70
CA GLY A 58 -2.21 -0.35 -10.42
C GLY A 58 -2.64 1.03 -9.91
N CYS A 59 -3.93 1.19 -9.57
CA CYS A 59 -4.42 2.42 -8.95
C CYS A 59 -3.82 2.65 -7.56
N ILE A 60 -3.67 1.61 -6.74
CA ILE A 60 -2.99 1.71 -5.43
C ILE A 60 -1.51 2.08 -5.63
N GLY A 61 -0.83 1.47 -6.59
CA GLY A 61 0.56 1.80 -6.93
C GLY A 61 0.74 3.27 -7.29
N TRP A 62 -0.22 3.84 -8.02
CA TRP A 62 -0.22 5.28 -8.33
C TRP A 62 -0.39 6.15 -7.07
N LEU A 63 -1.32 5.80 -6.19
CA LEU A 63 -1.51 6.48 -4.90
C LEU A 63 -0.22 6.48 -4.06
N VAL A 64 0.46 5.32 -3.99
CA VAL A 64 1.75 5.17 -3.28
C VAL A 64 2.82 6.06 -3.91
N SER A 65 2.90 6.10 -5.23
CA SER A 65 3.91 6.89 -5.94
C SER A 65 3.72 8.39 -5.78
N CYS A 66 2.48 8.83 -5.57
CA CYS A 66 2.18 10.27 -5.45
C CYS A 66 2.28 10.78 -4.01
N ILE A 67 1.60 10.14 -3.04
CA ILE A 67 1.48 10.73 -1.69
C ILE A 67 1.08 9.73 -0.60
N ARG A 68 0.45 8.60 -0.92
CA ARG A 68 -0.05 7.62 0.04
C ARG A 68 1.00 6.58 0.38
N LEU A 69 2.14 7.02 0.94
CA LEU A 69 3.25 6.15 1.32
C LEU A 69 2.87 5.13 2.41
N ASP A 70 1.86 5.44 3.20
CA ASP A 70 1.24 4.54 4.17
C ASP A 70 0.75 3.22 3.56
N LEU A 71 0.39 3.23 2.28
CA LEU A 71 -0.03 2.04 1.52
C LEU A 71 1.15 1.21 0.99
N GLY A 72 2.38 1.71 1.06
CA GLY A 72 3.53 1.14 0.36
C GLY A 72 3.82 -0.30 0.73
N TYR A 73 3.77 -0.66 2.03
CA TYR A 73 3.96 -2.03 2.49
C TYR A 73 2.85 -2.95 1.96
N ALA A 74 1.58 -2.57 2.14
CA ALA A 74 0.44 -3.34 1.68
C ALA A 74 0.50 -3.57 0.15
N TYR A 75 0.77 -2.50 -0.61
CA TYR A 75 0.96 -2.57 -2.05
C TYR A 75 2.07 -3.57 -2.44
N SER A 76 3.23 -3.47 -1.81
CA SER A 76 4.38 -4.33 -2.07
C SER A 76 4.07 -5.82 -1.81
N ARG A 77 3.28 -6.12 -0.78
CA ARG A 77 2.84 -7.49 -0.47
C ARG A 77 1.86 -8.04 -1.50
N ILE A 78 0.85 -7.27 -1.88
CA ILE A 78 -0.15 -7.67 -2.86
C ILE A 78 0.46 -7.80 -4.26
N ALA A 79 1.40 -6.93 -4.60
CA ALA A 79 2.06 -6.91 -5.92
C ALA A 79 2.89 -8.18 -6.22
N GLN A 80 3.30 -8.93 -5.20
CA GLN A 80 3.97 -10.24 -5.39
C GLN A 80 3.09 -11.24 -6.14
N ASP A 81 1.77 -11.13 -6.00
CA ASP A 81 0.80 -12.03 -6.61
C ASP A 81 0.20 -11.48 -7.90
N MET A 82 0.71 -10.35 -8.42
CA MET A 82 0.12 -9.63 -9.55
C MET A 82 -0.05 -10.48 -10.82
N SER A 83 0.87 -11.43 -11.07
CA SER A 83 0.83 -12.29 -12.25
C SER A 83 -0.12 -13.48 -12.12
N LYS A 84 -0.32 -13.97 -10.89
CA LYS A 84 -1.16 -15.13 -10.57
C LYS A 84 -1.88 -14.88 -9.24
N PRO A 85 -2.84 -13.95 -9.21
CA PRO A 85 -3.54 -13.63 -7.98
C PRO A 85 -4.46 -14.79 -7.56
N ASN A 86 -4.53 -14.99 -6.25
CA ASN A 86 -5.35 -15.98 -5.60
C ASN A 86 -6.38 -15.32 -4.67
N LYS A 87 -7.22 -16.11 -4.03
CA LYS A 87 -8.24 -15.62 -3.10
C LYS A 87 -7.65 -14.81 -1.95
N SER A 88 -6.53 -15.25 -1.38
CA SER A 88 -5.86 -14.55 -0.27
C SER A 88 -5.36 -13.18 -0.71
N SER A 89 -4.74 -13.07 -1.89
CA SER A 89 -4.29 -11.79 -2.43
C SER A 89 -5.45 -10.85 -2.74
N TRP A 90 -6.60 -11.40 -3.19
CA TRP A 90 -7.84 -10.64 -3.37
C TRP A 90 -8.35 -10.05 -2.05
N ASP A 91 -8.40 -10.86 -1.00
CA ASP A 91 -8.89 -10.41 0.32
C ASP A 91 -7.98 -9.32 0.91
N ARG A 92 -6.64 -9.42 0.71
CA ARG A 92 -5.70 -8.35 1.07
C ARG A 92 -5.94 -7.07 0.27
N LEU A 93 -6.22 -7.18 -1.04
CA LEU A 93 -6.57 -6.04 -1.88
C LEU A 93 -7.83 -5.34 -1.35
N ILE A 94 -8.89 -6.10 -1.08
CA ILE A 94 -10.16 -5.58 -0.55
C ILE A 94 -9.94 -4.90 0.81
N HIS A 95 -9.14 -5.50 1.70
CA HIS A 95 -8.76 -4.89 2.97
C HIS A 95 -8.12 -3.52 2.78
N THR A 96 -7.12 -3.45 1.89
CA THR A 96 -6.42 -2.19 1.58
C THR A 96 -7.37 -1.13 1.02
N ILE A 97 -8.32 -1.51 0.16
CA ILE A 97 -9.29 -0.58 -0.41
C ILE A 97 -10.27 -0.07 0.66
N LYS A 98 -10.69 -0.92 1.61
CA LYS A 98 -11.50 -0.49 2.76
C LYS A 98 -10.74 0.51 3.64
N TYR A 99 -9.44 0.31 3.86
CA TYR A 99 -8.59 1.30 4.52
C TYR A 99 -8.54 2.62 3.75
N ILE A 100 -8.35 2.58 2.41
CA ILE A 100 -8.37 3.78 1.57
C ILE A 100 -9.71 4.51 1.68
N LYS A 101 -10.84 3.78 1.73
CA LYS A 101 -12.17 4.37 1.93
C LYS A 101 -12.25 5.15 3.24
N GLY A 102 -11.79 4.54 4.34
CA GLY A 102 -11.80 5.17 5.67
C GLY A 102 -10.82 6.32 5.83
N THR A 103 -9.80 6.39 4.96
CA THR A 103 -8.71 7.39 5.02
C THR A 103 -8.61 8.23 3.76
N SER A 104 -9.68 8.34 2.98
CA SER A 104 -9.69 9.06 1.69
C SER A 104 -9.34 10.54 1.81
N THR A 105 -9.58 11.14 2.98
CA THR A 105 -9.28 12.55 3.29
C THR A 105 -7.84 12.81 3.71
N LEU A 106 -7.01 11.77 3.89
CA LEU A 106 -5.61 11.96 4.22
C LEU A 106 -4.90 12.77 3.13
N ALA A 107 -4.21 13.82 3.56
CA ALA A 107 -3.44 14.70 2.71
C ALA A 107 -2.00 14.80 3.21
N GLY A 108 -1.06 14.98 2.28
CA GLY A 108 0.31 15.33 2.63
C GLY A 108 0.41 16.79 3.01
N PHE A 109 1.14 17.07 4.08
CA PHE A 109 1.41 18.41 4.55
C PHE A 109 2.86 18.79 4.24
N ILE A 110 3.05 19.78 3.36
CA ILE A 110 4.35 20.33 3.02
C ILE A 110 4.55 21.63 3.79
N PRO A 111 5.41 21.67 4.82
CA PRO A 111 5.68 22.90 5.54
C PRO A 111 6.46 23.86 4.63
N CYS A 112 5.92 25.07 4.44
CA CYS A 112 6.67 26.15 3.83
C CYS A 112 7.56 26.80 4.92
N LYS A 113 8.84 26.72 4.74
CA LYS A 113 9.84 27.38 5.58
C LYS A 113 10.15 28.79 5.05
N SER A 114 10.66 29.65 5.92
CA SER A 114 11.04 31.02 5.53
C SER A 114 12.22 31.01 4.54
N ASN A 115 12.29 32.02 3.69
CA ASN A 115 13.37 32.17 2.73
C ASN A 115 14.75 32.17 3.43
N GLY A 116 15.62 31.24 3.00
CA GLY A 116 16.99 31.12 3.51
C GLY A 116 17.25 29.94 4.47
N GLU A 117 16.24 29.24 4.95
CA GLU A 117 16.48 28.01 5.70
C GLU A 117 16.92 26.87 4.75
N LYS A 118 18.02 26.20 5.13
CA LYS A 118 18.50 25.03 4.40
C LYS A 118 17.50 23.87 4.53
N PRO A 119 17.28 23.08 3.47
CA PRO A 119 16.39 21.93 3.56
C PRO A 119 16.94 20.90 4.55
N GLU A 120 16.10 20.50 5.50
CA GLU A 120 16.40 19.42 6.45
C GLU A 120 16.02 18.08 5.81
N TRP A 121 17.02 17.28 5.47
CA TRP A 121 16.86 15.94 4.94
C TRP A 121 17.00 14.90 6.04
N LYS A 122 16.05 13.94 6.10
CA LYS A 122 16.15 12.78 6.98
C LYS A 122 15.92 11.52 6.18
N CYS A 123 16.71 10.48 6.46
CA CYS A 123 16.54 9.16 5.90
C CYS A 123 16.29 8.18 7.04
N TYR A 124 15.21 7.39 6.92
CA TYR A 124 14.87 6.32 7.83
C TYR A 124 15.00 5.02 7.06
N CYS A 125 15.76 4.06 7.59
CA CYS A 125 15.93 2.75 7.00
C CYS A 125 15.66 1.69 8.07
N ASP A 126 14.96 0.64 7.66
CA ASP A 126 14.70 -0.51 8.50
C ASP A 126 14.80 -1.80 7.67
N SER A 127 15.27 -2.87 8.30
CA SER A 127 15.39 -4.18 7.68
C SER A 127 14.88 -5.25 8.61
N ASP A 128 14.07 -6.13 8.06
CA ASP A 128 13.51 -7.26 8.75
C ASP A 128 14.08 -8.55 8.17
N GLN A 129 14.72 -9.35 9.01
CA GLN A 129 15.33 -10.61 8.61
C GLN A 129 14.37 -11.76 8.83
N SER A 130 13.85 -12.32 7.73
CA SER A 130 13.06 -13.57 7.72
C SER A 130 11.76 -13.57 8.55
N SER A 131 11.12 -12.42 8.79
CA SER A 131 9.82 -12.41 9.47
C SER A 131 8.70 -12.98 8.61
N ASP A 132 8.86 -12.91 7.30
CA ASP A 132 7.92 -13.51 6.37
C ASP A 132 8.19 -15.01 6.22
N ARG A 133 7.43 -15.80 6.99
CA ARG A 133 7.54 -17.25 7.01
C ARG A 133 6.81 -17.96 5.86
N SER A 134 6.26 -17.24 4.89
CA SER A 134 5.66 -17.86 3.72
C SER A 134 6.70 -18.66 2.95
N ALA A 135 6.31 -19.82 2.37
CA ALA A 135 7.22 -20.68 1.60
C ALA A 135 7.92 -19.91 0.46
N ARG A 136 7.27 -18.90 -0.10
CA ARG A 136 7.81 -18.03 -1.17
C ARG A 136 8.96 -17.14 -0.69
N ASN A 137 8.88 -16.64 0.54
CA ASN A 137 9.81 -15.64 1.08
C ASN A 137 10.70 -16.19 2.19
N GLN A 138 10.67 -17.51 2.41
CA GLN A 138 11.48 -18.15 3.43
C GLN A 138 12.98 -17.84 3.22
N GLY A 139 13.60 -17.27 4.23
CA GLY A 139 15.01 -16.86 4.18
C GLY A 139 15.29 -15.54 3.47
N LYS A 140 14.28 -14.87 2.91
CA LYS A 140 14.43 -13.53 2.30
C LYS A 140 14.30 -12.44 3.34
N CYS A 141 15.12 -11.41 3.19
CA CYS A 141 15.03 -10.20 4.00
C CYS A 141 14.14 -9.18 3.30
N ARG A 142 13.41 -8.42 4.09
CA ARG A 142 12.69 -7.24 3.60
C ARG A 142 13.35 -5.99 4.16
N TYR A 143 13.56 -4.99 3.32
CA TYR A 143 14.01 -3.69 3.76
C TYR A 143 13.11 -2.58 3.27
N GLY A 144 13.03 -1.53 4.06
CA GLY A 144 12.30 -0.31 3.74
C GLY A 144 13.18 0.91 3.96
N SER A 145 12.97 1.93 3.16
CA SER A 145 13.55 3.24 3.38
C SER A 145 12.56 4.34 3.06
N ILE A 146 12.63 5.42 3.82
CA ILE A 146 11.87 6.64 3.60
C ILE A 146 12.78 7.84 3.70
N VAL A 147 12.72 8.74 2.73
CA VAL A 147 13.45 10.00 2.76
C VAL A 147 12.45 11.12 2.92
N THR A 148 12.72 12.02 3.86
CA THR A 148 11.87 13.19 4.13
C THR A 148 12.63 14.49 3.94
N VAL A 149 11.93 15.55 3.52
CA VAL A 149 12.41 16.93 3.51
C VAL A 149 11.49 17.74 4.41
N HIS A 150 12.04 18.34 5.44
CA HIS A 150 11.28 19.05 6.47
C HIS A 150 10.12 18.21 7.05
N GLY A 151 10.32 16.90 7.19
CA GLY A 151 9.32 15.97 7.67
C GLY A 151 8.32 15.50 6.60
N PHE A 152 8.30 16.11 5.40
CA PHE A 152 7.49 15.64 4.29
C PHE A 152 8.20 14.51 3.55
N PRO A 153 7.56 13.34 3.38
CA PRO A 153 8.17 12.23 2.69
C PRO A 153 8.23 12.47 1.18
N VAL A 154 9.42 12.38 0.60
CA VAL A 154 9.69 12.62 -0.82
C VAL A 154 10.11 11.36 -1.57
N HIS A 155 10.53 10.33 -0.85
CA HIS A 155 10.89 9.04 -1.43
C HIS A 155 10.56 7.91 -0.46
N TYR A 156 10.06 6.82 -1.01
CA TYR A 156 9.79 5.59 -0.29
C TYR A 156 10.23 4.39 -1.13
N LYS A 157 10.83 3.41 -0.48
CA LYS A 157 11.17 2.13 -1.10
C LYS A 157 10.92 1.00 -0.12
N THR A 158 10.29 -0.06 -0.58
CA THR A 158 10.26 -1.36 0.12
C THR A 158 10.60 -2.44 -0.88
N GLN A 159 11.45 -3.38 -0.48
CA GLN A 159 11.92 -4.45 -1.35
C GLN A 159 12.20 -5.70 -0.55
N THR A 160 12.00 -6.85 -1.18
CA THR A 160 12.41 -8.17 -0.67
C THR A 160 13.63 -8.61 -1.46
N THR A 161 14.67 -9.09 -0.77
CA THR A 161 15.90 -9.63 -1.39
C THR A 161 15.73 -11.08 -1.74
#